data_03f18de47c465f9272f2c1f5dc7074cf
#
_entry.id   03f18de47c465f9272f2c1f5dc7074cf
#
_cell.length_a   1.000
_cell.length_b   1.000
_cell.length_c   1.000
_cell.angle_alpha   90.00
_cell.angle_beta   90.00
_cell.angle_gamma   90.00
#
_symmetry.space_group_name_H-M   'P 1'
#
loop_
_entity.id
_entity.type
_entity.pdbx_description
1 polymer ?
#
loop_
_entity_poly.entity_id
_entity_poly.type
_entity_poly.pdbx_seq_one_letter_code
_entity_poly.pdbx_strand_id
1 'polypeptide(L)'
;WNKTDVQEREGKAEDVAKAIAEEVEAQFSDIMATHTTTTAVGEREDLADVITRIDPDETPIFSALRKETGNGVFVEWQVQELASAATDNHVSEGADMSDSGVTATVRMGNYHQISQKGYIVSNTLDAVDKAGRDREVAYQRVLKGLELRRDIEKMIGDTNVARSASEPRKSASLLTWITNGSAPSDMAFATGDGSDAADVTGTAAALTLAKIDTAVTEAWQDGGSPSMLVCSATNRANISDLTQSGTNLVT
;
A
#
# COMPACT_ATOMS: atom_id res chain seq x y z
N TRP A 1 97.50 -36.41 -1.44
CA TRP A 1 96.08 -35.92 -1.40
C TRP A 1 95.65 -35.77 -2.85
N ASN A 2 94.64 -36.51 -3.23
CA ASN A 2 94.16 -36.54 -4.59
C ASN A 2 93.29 -35.34 -4.79
N LYS A 3 93.58 -34.52 -5.80
CA LYS A 3 92.81 -33.27 -6.13
C LYS A 3 91.32 -33.57 -6.46
N THR A 4 91.02 -34.77 -6.93
CA THR A 4 89.68 -35.24 -7.23
C THR A 4 88.79 -35.41 -6.01
N ASP A 5 89.35 -35.86 -4.87
CA ASP A 5 88.58 -36.02 -3.60
C ASP A 5 88.21 -34.68 -2.95
N VAL A 6 89.02 -33.64 -3.18
CA VAL A 6 88.70 -32.31 -2.67
C VAL A 6 87.60 -31.66 -3.49
N GLN A 7 87.61 -31.76 -4.82
CA GLN A 7 86.58 -31.22 -5.70
C GLN A 7 85.21 -31.93 -5.50
N GLU A 8 85.23 -33.24 -5.25
CA GLU A 8 84.01 -33.99 -4.97
C GLU A 8 83.38 -33.62 -3.62
N ARG A 9 84.15 -33.27 -2.62
CA ARG A 9 83.70 -32.79 -1.31
C ARG A 9 83.19 -31.35 -1.38
N GLU A 10 83.86 -30.52 -2.20
CA GLU A 10 83.38 -29.13 -2.43
C GLU A 10 82.04 -29.12 -3.20
N GLY A 11 81.89 -29.94 -4.23
CA GLY A 11 80.65 -30.07 -4.96
C GLY A 11 79.48 -30.58 -4.08
N LYS A 12 79.75 -31.59 -3.22
CA LYS A 12 78.74 -32.04 -2.28
C LYS A 12 78.42 -31.01 -1.21
N ALA A 13 79.36 -30.17 -0.80
CA ALA A 13 79.14 -29.13 0.16
C ALA A 13 78.27 -27.96 -0.46
N GLU A 14 78.49 -27.66 -1.75
CA GLU A 14 77.69 -26.69 -2.49
C GLU A 14 76.27 -27.18 -2.70
N ASP A 15 76.08 -28.49 -3.04
CA ASP A 15 74.76 -29.08 -3.22
C ASP A 15 73.95 -29.10 -1.91
N VAL A 16 74.60 -29.42 -0.79
CA VAL A 16 73.99 -29.39 0.56
C VAL A 16 73.67 -27.95 0.98
N ALA A 17 74.54 -27.01 0.71
CA ALA A 17 74.29 -25.59 0.99
C ALA A 17 73.09 -25.04 0.17
N LYS A 18 72.99 -25.46 -1.10
CA LYS A 18 71.88 -25.08 -1.95
C LYS A 18 70.55 -25.70 -1.51
N ALA A 19 70.58 -26.99 -1.11
CA ALA A 19 69.42 -27.66 -0.58
C ALA A 19 68.92 -27.02 0.75
N ILE A 20 69.86 -26.65 1.63
CA ILE A 20 69.54 -25.92 2.84
C ILE A 20 68.97 -24.53 2.55
N ALA A 21 69.53 -23.83 1.58
CA ALA A 21 69.05 -22.52 1.18
C ALA A 21 67.61 -22.59 0.61
N GLU A 22 67.31 -23.58 -0.24
CA GLU A 22 66.00 -23.81 -0.81
C GLU A 22 64.98 -24.22 0.31
N GLU A 23 65.40 -25.02 1.27
CA GLU A 23 64.53 -25.41 2.39
C GLU A 23 64.26 -24.26 3.38
N VAL A 24 65.26 -23.41 3.61
CA VAL A 24 65.12 -22.16 4.38
C VAL A 24 64.24 -21.16 3.67
N GLU A 25 64.41 -20.97 2.34
CA GLU A 25 63.53 -20.11 1.57
C GLU A 25 62.08 -20.60 1.53
N ALA A 26 61.86 -21.94 1.43
CA ALA A 26 60.54 -22.54 1.52
C ALA A 26 59.92 -22.30 2.91
N GLN A 27 60.66 -22.48 3.98
CA GLN A 27 60.23 -22.20 5.34
C GLN A 27 59.96 -20.72 5.59
N PHE A 28 60.81 -19.83 5.05
CA PHE A 28 60.59 -18.38 5.10
C PHE A 28 59.33 -17.95 4.33
N SER A 29 59.08 -18.56 3.16
CA SER A 29 57.91 -18.31 2.36
C SER A 29 56.62 -18.72 3.13
N ASP A 30 56.70 -19.83 3.86
CA ASP A 30 55.54 -20.31 4.67
C ASP A 30 55.33 -19.43 5.91
N ILE A 31 56.44 -18.92 6.53
CA ILE A 31 56.37 -18.01 7.69
C ILE A 31 55.90 -16.62 7.27
N MET A 32 56.21 -16.19 6.01
CA MET A 32 55.84 -14.91 5.46
C MET A 32 54.53 -14.96 4.67
N ALA A 33 53.81 -16.09 4.70
CA ALA A 33 52.47 -16.17 4.10
C ALA A 33 51.55 -15.17 4.82
N THR A 34 51.23 -14.11 4.10
CA THR A 34 50.36 -13.07 4.62
C THR A 34 48.99 -13.67 4.91
N HIS A 35 48.58 -13.62 6.15
CA HIS A 35 47.23 -14.03 6.55
C HIS A 35 46.23 -13.04 5.98
N THR A 36 45.46 -13.48 4.99
CA THR A 36 44.49 -12.66 4.26
C THR A 36 43.07 -12.92 4.74
N THR A 37 42.17 -12.03 4.44
CA THR A 37 40.73 -12.18 4.70
C THR A 37 40.16 -13.48 4.13
N THR A 38 40.74 -13.99 3.03
CA THR A 38 40.36 -15.27 2.42
C THR A 38 40.78 -16.50 3.24
N THR A 39 41.75 -16.35 4.11
CA THR A 39 42.25 -17.45 5.00
C THR A 39 41.85 -17.28 6.44
N ALA A 40 41.35 -16.11 6.81
CA ALA A 40 40.88 -15.81 8.17
C ALA A 40 39.58 -16.57 8.47
N VAL A 41 39.48 -17.17 9.63
CA VAL A 41 38.28 -17.81 10.14
C VAL A 41 37.67 -16.90 11.20
N GLY A 42 36.38 -16.61 11.07
CA GLY A 42 35.65 -15.81 12.05
C GLY A 42 35.48 -14.34 11.67
N GLU A 43 35.61 -13.98 10.38
CA GLU A 43 35.17 -12.69 9.90
C GLU A 43 33.66 -12.55 10.12
N ARG A 44 33.25 -11.41 10.69
CA ARG A 44 31.82 -11.08 10.81
C ARG A 44 31.36 -10.46 9.50
N GLU A 45 30.19 -10.91 9.05
CA GLU A 45 29.49 -10.26 7.93
C GLU A 45 29.19 -8.81 8.31
N ASP A 46 29.51 -7.88 7.39
CA ASP A 46 29.18 -6.46 7.54
C ASP A 46 27.76 -6.25 7.00
N LEU A 47 26.79 -6.42 7.87
CA LEU A 47 25.37 -6.23 7.56
C LEU A 47 24.92 -4.87 8.06
N ALA A 48 24.36 -4.06 7.15
CA ALA A 48 23.82 -2.77 7.52
C ALA A 48 22.69 -2.90 8.55
N ASP A 49 22.73 -2.10 9.61
CA ASP A 49 21.74 -2.10 10.68
C ASP A 49 20.48 -1.26 10.34
N VAL A 50 20.07 -1.32 9.07
CA VAL A 50 18.91 -0.61 8.55
C VAL A 50 18.11 -1.50 7.59
N ILE A 51 16.79 -1.53 7.78
CA ILE A 51 15.86 -2.20 6.88
C ILE A 51 15.10 -1.14 6.07
N THR A 52 15.32 -1.11 4.76
CA THR A 52 14.60 -0.22 3.85
C THR A 52 13.37 -0.93 3.30
N ARG A 53 12.20 -0.31 3.48
CA ARG A 53 10.96 -0.76 2.86
C ARG A 53 10.82 -0.16 1.49
N ILE A 54 10.44 -0.98 0.51
CA ILE A 54 10.30 -0.60 -0.89
C ILE A 54 8.85 -0.60 -1.40
N ASP A 55 7.91 -1.05 -0.57
CA ASP A 55 6.49 -1.09 -0.91
C ASP A 55 5.79 0.24 -0.63
N PRO A 56 4.83 0.65 -1.46
CA PRO A 56 3.96 1.77 -1.16
C PRO A 56 3.08 1.45 0.06
N ASP A 57 3.09 2.30 1.06
CA ASP A 57 2.32 2.15 2.29
C ASP A 57 1.27 3.27 2.50
N GLU A 58 1.08 4.11 1.50
CA GLU A 58 0.10 5.19 1.54
C GLU A 58 -1.34 4.65 1.53
N THR A 59 -2.14 5.16 2.46
CA THR A 59 -3.56 4.84 2.61
C THR A 59 -4.37 6.12 2.72
N PRO A 60 -4.58 6.84 1.59
CA PRO A 60 -5.19 8.16 1.59
C PRO A 60 -6.66 8.14 2.04
N ILE A 61 -7.47 7.18 1.60
CA ILE A 61 -8.89 7.08 1.95
C ILE A 61 -9.01 6.78 3.46
N PHE A 62 -8.32 5.75 3.94
CA PHE A 62 -8.35 5.38 5.36
C PHE A 62 -7.88 6.52 6.28
N SER A 63 -6.94 7.33 5.81
CA SER A 63 -6.42 8.46 6.57
C SER A 63 -7.36 9.66 6.56
N ALA A 64 -8.11 9.87 5.48
CA ALA A 64 -9.07 10.96 5.33
C ALA A 64 -10.39 10.68 6.06
N LEU A 65 -10.81 9.42 6.18
CA LEU A 65 -12.05 9.04 6.84
C LEU A 65 -12.00 9.32 8.34
N ARG A 66 -13.05 9.95 8.83
CA ARG A 66 -13.28 10.12 10.26
C ARG A 66 -13.56 8.76 10.93
N LYS A 67 -12.97 8.56 12.10
CA LYS A 67 -13.15 7.33 12.89
C LYS A 67 -14.11 7.60 14.03
N GLU A 68 -15.11 6.73 14.16
CA GLU A 68 -16.08 6.77 15.24
C GLU A 68 -16.19 5.40 15.91
N THR A 69 -16.65 5.37 17.16
CA THR A 69 -16.86 4.14 17.91
C THR A 69 -18.30 3.71 17.73
N GLY A 70 -18.53 2.49 17.24
CA GLY A 70 -19.86 1.87 17.14
C GLY A 70 -20.04 0.81 18.21
N ASN A 71 -21.25 0.71 18.77
CA ASN A 71 -21.61 -0.27 19.81
C ASN A 71 -22.44 -1.46 19.27
N GLY A 72 -22.85 -1.41 18.00
CA GLY A 72 -23.69 -2.43 17.36
C GLY A 72 -22.95 -3.19 16.26
N VAL A 73 -23.49 -4.32 15.87
CA VAL A 73 -23.02 -5.08 14.69
C VAL A 73 -23.41 -4.38 13.39
N PHE A 74 -24.56 -3.73 13.40
CA PHE A 74 -25.10 -2.95 12.29
C PHE A 74 -25.27 -1.51 12.76
N VAL A 75 -24.69 -0.58 12.01
CA VAL A 75 -24.79 0.85 12.25
C VAL A 75 -25.76 1.45 11.25
N GLU A 76 -26.72 2.21 11.74
CA GLU A 76 -27.76 2.83 10.91
C GLU A 76 -27.73 4.35 11.08
N TRP A 77 -28.09 5.05 10.01
CA TRP A 77 -28.32 6.49 9.97
C TRP A 77 -29.53 6.80 9.10
N GLN A 78 -30.03 8.02 9.20
CA GLN A 78 -31.17 8.48 8.41
C GLN A 78 -30.72 9.54 7.45
N VAL A 79 -31.26 9.47 6.22
CA VAL A 79 -31.04 10.40 5.13
C VAL A 79 -32.38 10.97 4.71
N GLN A 80 -32.41 12.25 4.38
CA GLN A 80 -33.60 12.93 3.85
C GLN A 80 -33.16 13.91 2.76
N GLU A 81 -33.86 13.85 1.66
CA GLU A 81 -33.69 14.78 0.55
C GLU A 81 -34.66 15.96 0.69
N LEU A 82 -34.24 17.12 0.24
CA LEU A 82 -35.13 18.27 0.09
C LEU A 82 -35.95 18.12 -1.20
N ALA A 83 -37.18 18.60 -1.18
CA ALA A 83 -37.97 18.68 -2.40
C ALA A 83 -37.25 19.59 -3.43
N SER A 84 -37.42 19.27 -4.71
CA SER A 84 -36.88 20.08 -5.78
C SER A 84 -37.38 21.54 -5.68
N ALA A 85 -36.50 22.47 -5.98
CA ALA A 85 -36.86 23.89 -5.99
C ALA A 85 -37.98 24.18 -7.00
N ALA A 86 -39.10 24.75 -6.51
CA ALA A 86 -40.20 25.16 -7.36
C ALA A 86 -39.96 26.59 -7.82
N THR A 87 -40.11 26.83 -9.13
CA THR A 87 -40.06 28.17 -9.75
C THR A 87 -41.39 28.89 -9.64
N ASP A 88 -42.46 28.17 -9.36
CA ASP A 88 -43.83 28.64 -9.34
C ASP A 88 -44.46 28.47 -7.94
N ASN A 89 -43.87 29.14 -6.96
CA ASN A 89 -44.32 29.09 -5.56
C ASN A 89 -44.99 30.42 -5.15
N HIS A 90 -45.69 31.06 -6.08
CA HIS A 90 -46.46 32.25 -5.78
C HIS A 90 -47.94 31.90 -5.63
N VAL A 91 -48.59 32.55 -4.70
CA VAL A 91 -50.01 32.36 -4.40
C VAL A 91 -50.76 33.70 -4.46
N SER A 92 -52.03 33.66 -4.74
CA SER A 92 -52.89 34.85 -4.74
C SER A 92 -53.09 35.34 -3.29
N GLU A 93 -53.24 36.63 -3.14
CA GLU A 93 -53.60 37.25 -1.85
C GLU A 93 -54.94 36.66 -1.37
N GLY A 94 -54.95 36.14 -0.12
CA GLY A 94 -56.12 35.49 0.50
C GLY A 94 -56.34 34.04 0.09
N ALA A 95 -55.43 33.39 -0.62
CA ALA A 95 -55.49 31.97 -0.89
C ALA A 95 -55.24 31.17 0.35
N ASP A 96 -56.01 30.11 0.55
CA ASP A 96 -55.79 29.11 1.60
C ASP A 96 -54.49 28.34 1.32
N MET A 97 -53.75 28.02 2.38
CA MET A 97 -52.52 27.23 2.29
C MET A 97 -52.86 25.82 1.82
N SER A 98 -52.24 25.40 0.72
CA SER A 98 -52.36 24.00 0.28
C SER A 98 -51.39 23.13 1.11
N ASP A 99 -51.94 22.05 1.68
CA ASP A 99 -51.14 21.09 2.43
C ASP A 99 -50.32 20.25 1.44
N SER A 100 -48.99 20.27 1.55
CA SER A 100 -48.11 19.39 0.82
C SER A 100 -47.61 18.30 1.77
N GLY A 101 -47.69 17.03 1.36
CA GLY A 101 -47.26 15.92 2.14
C GLY A 101 -45.78 16.01 2.52
N VAL A 102 -45.41 15.50 3.69
CA VAL A 102 -44.01 15.45 4.16
C VAL A 102 -43.38 14.13 3.71
N THR A 103 -42.21 14.19 3.12
CA THR A 103 -41.43 13.01 2.75
C THR A 103 -40.77 12.41 4.00
N ALA A 104 -40.94 11.08 4.19
CA ALA A 104 -40.29 10.40 5.31
C ALA A 104 -38.80 10.22 5.09
N THR A 105 -38.04 10.18 6.19
CA THR A 105 -36.62 9.87 6.17
C THR A 105 -36.37 8.41 5.74
N VAL A 106 -35.29 8.18 5.00
CA VAL A 106 -34.82 6.84 4.59
C VAL A 106 -33.75 6.35 5.57
N ARG A 107 -33.86 5.11 6.05
CA ARG A 107 -32.84 4.47 6.89
C ARG A 107 -31.82 3.77 6.01
N MET A 108 -30.57 4.08 6.24
CA MET A 108 -29.41 3.43 5.64
C MET A 108 -28.56 2.80 6.73
N GLY A 109 -27.76 1.81 6.40
CA GLY A 109 -26.89 1.19 7.39
C GLY A 109 -25.85 0.25 6.80
N ASN A 110 -24.81 -0.02 7.57
CA ASN A 110 -23.70 -0.87 7.19
C ASN A 110 -23.34 -1.85 8.31
N TYR A 111 -22.77 -3.01 7.95
CA TYR A 111 -22.27 -3.98 8.90
C TYR A 111 -20.82 -3.72 9.28
N HIS A 112 -20.49 -3.94 10.55
CA HIS A 112 -19.11 -3.98 10.98
C HIS A 112 -18.44 -5.26 10.51
N GLN A 113 -17.30 -5.11 9.84
CA GLN A 113 -16.44 -6.19 9.40
C GLN A 113 -15.26 -6.36 10.37
N ILE A 114 -14.86 -7.61 10.61
CA ILE A 114 -13.65 -7.92 11.36
C ILE A 114 -12.54 -8.20 10.36
N SER A 115 -11.49 -7.41 10.42
CA SER A 115 -10.30 -7.61 9.61
C SER A 115 -9.13 -7.99 10.50
N GLN A 116 -8.34 -9.00 10.09
CA GLN A 116 -7.22 -9.50 10.88
C GLN A 116 -6.00 -9.84 10.01
N LYS A 117 -4.82 -9.67 10.59
CA LYS A 117 -3.55 -10.18 10.06
C LYS A 117 -2.83 -10.93 11.17
N GLY A 118 -2.46 -12.17 10.91
CA GLY A 118 -1.69 -12.99 11.84
C GLY A 118 -0.21 -13.05 11.47
N TYR A 119 0.63 -13.28 12.46
CA TYR A 119 2.03 -13.63 12.26
C TYR A 119 2.49 -14.59 13.37
N ILE A 120 3.48 -15.40 13.05
CA ILE A 120 4.07 -16.35 14.00
C ILE A 120 5.58 -16.11 13.99
N VAL A 121 6.15 -15.92 15.17
CA VAL A 121 7.59 -15.76 15.39
C VAL A 121 8.02 -16.74 16.46
N SER A 122 9.09 -17.50 16.22
CA SER A 122 9.64 -18.38 17.25
C SER A 122 10.33 -17.57 18.34
N ASN A 123 10.25 -18.03 19.58
CA ASN A 123 10.93 -17.39 20.71
C ASN A 123 12.45 -17.34 20.52
N THR A 124 13.02 -18.37 19.92
CA THR A 124 14.46 -18.41 19.61
C THR A 124 14.86 -17.29 18.65
N LEU A 125 14.07 -17.06 17.59
CA LEU A 125 14.33 -15.97 16.64
C LEU A 125 14.18 -14.61 17.31
N ASP A 126 13.21 -14.44 18.21
CA ASP A 126 13.04 -13.17 18.93
C ASP A 126 14.18 -12.87 19.89
N ALA A 127 14.80 -13.92 20.45
CA ALA A 127 15.90 -13.81 21.42
C ALA A 127 17.29 -13.61 20.79
N VAL A 128 17.49 -14.03 19.52
CA VAL A 128 18.79 -13.89 18.83
C VAL A 128 18.98 -12.44 18.37
N ASP A 129 20.21 -11.96 18.49
CA ASP A 129 20.64 -10.66 18.01
C ASP A 129 20.56 -10.58 16.48
N LYS A 130 19.97 -9.50 15.95
CA LYS A 130 19.66 -9.33 14.53
C LYS A 130 20.04 -7.93 14.06
N ALA A 131 20.55 -7.83 12.84
CA ALA A 131 20.78 -6.54 12.22
C ALA A 131 19.44 -5.86 11.84
N GLY A 132 19.36 -4.56 11.99
CA GLY A 132 18.25 -3.72 11.58
C GLY A 132 17.01 -3.77 12.46
N ARG A 133 16.95 -4.63 13.46
CA ARG A 133 15.83 -4.74 14.39
C ARG A 133 16.21 -5.39 15.71
N ASP A 134 15.76 -4.82 16.78
CA ASP A 134 15.98 -5.34 18.13
C ASP A 134 15.12 -6.59 18.39
N ARG A 135 13.79 -6.46 18.19
CA ARG A 135 12.83 -7.54 18.41
C ARG A 135 12.01 -7.85 17.17
N GLU A 136 11.99 -9.14 16.78
CA GLU A 136 11.23 -9.61 15.62
C GLU A 136 9.72 -9.44 15.80
N VAL A 137 9.19 -9.77 16.98
CA VAL A 137 7.77 -9.65 17.30
C VAL A 137 7.27 -8.19 17.15
N ALA A 138 8.05 -7.23 17.65
CA ALA A 138 7.71 -5.81 17.56
C ALA A 138 7.72 -5.32 16.10
N TYR A 139 8.74 -5.71 15.35
CA TYR A 139 8.88 -5.38 13.93
C TYR A 139 7.73 -5.95 13.11
N GLN A 140 7.41 -7.24 13.27
CA GLN A 140 6.30 -7.88 12.56
C GLN A 140 4.94 -7.27 12.92
N ARG A 141 4.74 -6.86 14.16
CA ARG A 141 3.52 -6.15 14.58
C ARG A 141 3.31 -4.86 13.78
N VAL A 142 4.36 -4.07 13.60
CA VAL A 142 4.30 -2.83 12.82
C VAL A 142 3.99 -3.14 11.35
N LEU A 143 4.68 -4.11 10.76
CA LEU A 143 4.45 -4.51 9.37
C LEU A 143 3.01 -4.99 9.16
N LYS A 144 2.51 -5.88 10.01
CA LYS A 144 1.13 -6.38 9.91
C LYS A 144 0.09 -5.28 10.15
N GLY A 145 0.41 -4.29 10.95
CA GLY A 145 -0.43 -3.10 11.11
C GLY A 145 -0.55 -2.28 9.82
N LEU A 146 0.55 -2.11 9.10
CA LEU A 146 0.56 -1.42 7.80
C LEU A 146 -0.15 -2.24 6.72
N GLU A 147 0.11 -3.55 6.66
CA GLU A 147 -0.61 -4.45 5.75
C GLU A 147 -2.11 -4.42 5.99
N LEU A 148 -2.55 -4.42 7.25
CA LEU A 148 -3.97 -4.33 7.59
C LEU A 148 -4.60 -3.02 7.13
N ARG A 149 -3.89 -1.90 7.26
CA ARG A 149 -4.35 -0.62 6.71
C ARG A 149 -4.53 -0.67 5.20
N ARG A 150 -3.57 -1.26 4.48
CA ARG A 150 -3.67 -1.45 3.02
C ARG A 150 -4.84 -2.33 2.63
N ASP A 151 -5.12 -3.39 3.38
CA ASP A 151 -6.29 -4.25 3.13
C ASP A 151 -7.61 -3.49 3.33
N ILE A 152 -7.69 -2.67 4.38
CA ILE A 152 -8.87 -1.82 4.62
C ILE A 152 -9.02 -0.77 3.53
N GLU A 153 -7.94 -0.12 3.12
CA GLU A 153 -7.94 0.84 2.01
C GLU A 153 -8.47 0.20 0.72
N LYS A 154 -7.96 -0.98 0.40
CA LYS A 154 -8.40 -1.74 -0.77
C LYS A 154 -9.87 -2.14 -0.67
N MET A 155 -10.33 -2.60 0.49
CA MET A 155 -11.73 -2.95 0.73
C MET A 155 -12.66 -1.75 0.53
N ILE A 156 -12.26 -0.57 0.98
CA ILE A 156 -13.07 0.64 0.84
C ILE A 156 -13.12 1.12 -0.61
N GLY A 157 -11.97 1.23 -1.29
CA GLY A 157 -11.84 1.97 -2.55
C GLY A 157 -11.74 1.14 -3.81
N ASP A 158 -11.20 -0.08 -3.74
CA ASP A 158 -10.85 -0.89 -4.92
C ASP A 158 -11.74 -2.14 -5.10
N THR A 159 -12.63 -2.41 -4.16
CA THR A 159 -13.55 -3.54 -4.24
C THR A 159 -14.99 -3.06 -4.43
N ASN A 160 -15.77 -3.87 -5.11
CA ASN A 160 -17.20 -3.64 -5.30
C ASN A 160 -17.99 -4.71 -4.53
N VAL A 161 -18.06 -4.55 -3.22
CA VAL A 161 -18.65 -5.52 -2.31
C VAL A 161 -19.86 -4.92 -1.60
N ALA A 162 -21.02 -5.55 -1.78
CA ALA A 162 -22.22 -5.20 -1.03
C ALA A 162 -22.09 -5.61 0.45
N ARG A 163 -22.82 -4.89 1.33
CA ARG A 163 -22.92 -5.28 2.74
C ARG A 163 -23.54 -6.67 2.89
N SER A 164 -23.07 -7.46 3.85
CA SER A 164 -23.62 -8.79 4.11
C SER A 164 -23.67 -9.08 5.62
N ALA A 165 -24.83 -9.56 6.07
CA ALA A 165 -25.03 -10.07 7.42
C ALA A 165 -24.46 -11.48 7.61
N SER A 166 -24.26 -12.23 6.51
CA SER A 166 -23.79 -13.61 6.55
C SER A 166 -22.35 -13.68 7.05
N GLU A 167 -22.05 -14.64 7.92
CA GLU A 167 -20.68 -14.86 8.41
C GLU A 167 -19.78 -15.48 7.31
N PRO A 168 -18.57 -14.94 7.10
CA PRO A 168 -18.04 -13.73 7.71
C PRO A 168 -18.72 -12.46 7.19
N ARG A 169 -19.17 -11.60 8.12
CA ARG A 169 -19.83 -10.34 7.77
C ARG A 169 -18.95 -9.44 6.91
N LYS A 170 -19.60 -8.73 5.98
CA LYS A 170 -18.91 -7.82 5.07
C LYS A 170 -19.48 -6.41 5.20
N SER A 171 -18.58 -5.45 5.25
CA SER A 171 -18.89 -4.04 5.13
C SER A 171 -19.03 -3.66 3.66
N ALA A 172 -19.96 -2.79 3.34
CA ALA A 172 -20.12 -2.26 1.98
C ALA A 172 -18.91 -1.39 1.60
N SER A 173 -18.44 -1.54 0.37
CA SER A 173 -17.39 -0.70 -0.21
C SER A 173 -17.95 0.67 -0.67
N LEU A 174 -17.06 1.63 -0.98
CA LEU A 174 -17.47 2.98 -1.36
C LEU A 174 -18.36 2.99 -2.61
N LEU A 175 -18.06 2.15 -3.60
CA LEU A 175 -18.82 2.11 -4.87
C LEU A 175 -20.28 1.71 -4.69
N THR A 176 -20.63 0.98 -3.64
CA THR A 176 -22.01 0.53 -3.37
C THR A 176 -22.91 1.63 -2.80
N TRP A 177 -22.33 2.76 -2.40
CA TRP A 177 -23.03 3.94 -1.89
C TRP A 177 -23.25 5.00 -2.95
N ILE A 178 -22.72 4.80 -4.16
CA ILE A 178 -22.87 5.75 -5.26
C ILE A 178 -24.06 5.33 -6.12
N THR A 179 -25.08 6.16 -6.14
CA THR A 179 -26.15 6.09 -7.16
C THR A 179 -25.76 6.99 -8.29
N ASN A 180 -26.11 6.62 -9.52
CA ASN A 180 -25.80 7.50 -10.58
C ASN A 180 -26.89 7.84 -11.55
N GLY A 181 -26.98 9.11 -11.87
CA GLY A 181 -27.70 9.60 -13.01
C GLY A 181 -27.01 9.45 -14.38
N SER A 182 -25.69 9.41 -14.44
CA SER A 182 -24.94 9.50 -15.71
C SER A 182 -23.90 8.38 -15.88
N ALA A 183 -24.29 7.14 -15.56
CA ALA A 183 -23.45 5.99 -15.87
C ALA A 183 -23.16 5.93 -17.38
N PRO A 184 -21.94 5.56 -17.79
CA PRO A 184 -21.73 5.04 -19.13
C PRO A 184 -22.74 3.92 -19.41
N SER A 185 -23.21 3.82 -20.64
CA SER A 185 -24.31 2.92 -21.03
C SER A 185 -24.09 1.43 -20.74
N ASP A 186 -22.89 1.06 -20.37
CA ASP A 186 -22.41 -0.29 -20.08
C ASP A 186 -22.08 -0.53 -18.60
N MET A 187 -22.38 0.44 -17.71
CA MET A 187 -22.23 0.32 -16.27
C MET A 187 -23.55 0.59 -15.55
N ALA A 188 -23.93 -0.28 -14.64
CA ALA A 188 -25.04 -0.06 -13.72
C ALA A 188 -24.50 0.24 -12.33
N PHE A 189 -24.91 1.38 -11.77
CA PHE A 189 -24.58 1.70 -10.40
C PHE A 189 -25.48 0.96 -9.42
N ALA A 190 -24.98 0.83 -8.19
CA ALA A 190 -25.75 0.27 -7.11
C ALA A 190 -26.93 1.18 -6.72
N THR A 191 -27.84 0.65 -5.92
CA THR A 191 -28.98 1.42 -5.39
C THR A 191 -28.59 2.54 -4.42
N GLY A 192 -27.31 2.64 -4.05
CA GLY A 192 -26.78 3.66 -3.17
C GLY A 192 -27.00 3.43 -1.68
N ASP A 193 -27.55 2.29 -1.32
CA ASP A 193 -27.83 1.93 0.09
C ASP A 193 -26.85 0.91 0.66
N GLY A 194 -25.86 0.48 -0.13
CA GLY A 194 -24.87 -0.51 0.24
C GLY A 194 -25.33 -1.96 0.18
N SER A 195 -26.59 -2.23 -0.23
CA SER A 195 -27.14 -3.60 -0.30
C SER A 195 -26.75 -4.33 -1.57
N ASP A 196 -26.49 -3.60 -2.65
CA ASP A 196 -26.14 -4.13 -3.95
C ASP A 196 -24.72 -3.73 -4.36
N ALA A 197 -24.06 -4.59 -5.12
CA ALA A 197 -22.81 -4.28 -5.77
C ALA A 197 -23.06 -3.54 -7.09
N ALA A 198 -22.28 -2.50 -7.39
CA ALA A 198 -22.33 -1.86 -8.68
C ALA A 198 -21.83 -2.79 -9.78
N ASP A 199 -22.39 -2.75 -10.96
CA ASP A 199 -21.84 -3.45 -12.12
C ASP A 199 -20.70 -2.62 -12.70
N VAL A 200 -19.47 -3.12 -12.56
CA VAL A 200 -18.25 -2.47 -13.06
C VAL A 200 -17.64 -3.22 -14.26
N THR A 201 -18.43 -4.08 -14.89
CA THR A 201 -17.96 -4.92 -16.02
C THR A 201 -17.85 -4.18 -17.34
N GLY A 202 -18.23 -2.92 -17.37
CA GLY A 202 -18.17 -2.07 -18.57
C GLY A 202 -16.76 -1.83 -19.12
N THR A 203 -16.67 -1.36 -20.34
CA THR A 203 -15.41 -1.07 -21.03
C THR A 203 -14.69 0.09 -20.36
N ALA A 204 -13.44 -0.16 -19.92
CA ALA A 204 -12.62 0.89 -19.34
C ALA A 204 -12.41 2.05 -20.34
N ALA A 205 -12.85 3.24 -19.98
CA ALA A 205 -12.68 4.43 -20.80
C ALA A 205 -11.60 5.35 -20.23
N ALA A 206 -10.84 6.00 -21.12
CA ALA A 206 -9.81 6.94 -20.71
C ALA A 206 -10.37 8.05 -19.80
N LEU A 207 -9.56 8.46 -18.82
CA LEU A 207 -9.88 9.60 -17.97
C LEU A 207 -9.75 10.89 -18.79
N THR A 208 -10.77 11.75 -18.74
CA THR A 208 -10.79 13.07 -19.38
C THR A 208 -11.18 14.14 -18.37
N LEU A 209 -10.81 15.39 -18.61
CA LEU A 209 -11.24 16.51 -17.77
C LEU A 209 -12.77 16.61 -17.69
N ALA A 210 -13.45 16.42 -18.80
CA ALA A 210 -14.91 16.44 -18.82
C ALA A 210 -15.56 15.43 -17.86
N LYS A 211 -14.97 14.25 -17.69
CA LYS A 211 -15.47 13.25 -16.73
C LYS A 211 -15.25 13.70 -15.28
N ILE A 212 -14.13 14.35 -15.00
CA ILE A 212 -13.86 14.91 -13.68
C ILE A 212 -14.86 16.03 -13.37
N ASP A 213 -15.06 16.94 -14.31
CA ASP A 213 -16.00 18.05 -14.18
C ASP A 213 -17.44 17.55 -13.98
N THR A 214 -17.85 16.52 -14.73
CA THR A 214 -19.16 15.88 -14.57
C THR A 214 -19.31 15.31 -13.17
N ALA A 215 -18.34 14.52 -12.69
CA ALA A 215 -18.40 13.91 -11.37
C ALA A 215 -18.44 14.96 -10.25
N VAL A 216 -17.68 16.04 -10.37
CA VAL A 216 -17.71 17.16 -9.41
C VAL A 216 -19.07 17.88 -9.44
N THR A 217 -19.64 18.09 -10.63
CA THR A 217 -20.93 18.76 -10.80
C THR A 217 -22.08 17.92 -10.22
N GLU A 218 -22.11 16.62 -10.51
CA GLU A 218 -23.11 15.70 -9.97
C GLU A 218 -23.02 15.63 -8.44
N ALA A 219 -21.81 15.48 -7.89
CA ALA A 219 -21.62 15.48 -6.44
C ALA A 219 -22.10 16.80 -5.79
N TRP A 220 -21.91 17.93 -6.47
CA TRP A 220 -22.41 19.22 -6.00
C TRP A 220 -23.93 19.33 -6.07
N GLN A 221 -24.55 18.79 -7.12
CA GLN A 221 -26.02 18.77 -7.28
C GLN A 221 -26.69 17.96 -6.17
N ASP A 222 -26.03 16.88 -5.71
CA ASP A 222 -26.47 16.06 -4.59
C ASP A 222 -26.08 16.64 -3.22
N GLY A 223 -25.61 17.89 -3.17
CA GLY A 223 -25.26 18.60 -1.95
C GLY A 223 -23.87 18.30 -1.40
N GLY A 224 -23.05 17.56 -2.14
CA GLY A 224 -21.66 17.26 -1.77
C GLY A 224 -20.71 18.41 -2.09
N SER A 225 -19.58 18.46 -1.37
CA SER A 225 -18.48 19.39 -1.65
C SER A 225 -17.18 18.61 -1.76
N PRO A 226 -16.86 18.05 -2.93
CA PRO A 226 -15.67 17.25 -3.12
C PRO A 226 -14.42 18.12 -2.97
N SER A 227 -13.50 17.69 -2.11
CA SER A 227 -12.25 18.40 -1.81
C SER A 227 -11.00 17.60 -2.14
N MET A 228 -11.15 16.32 -2.42
CA MET A 228 -10.02 15.40 -2.64
C MET A 228 -10.31 14.46 -3.80
N LEU A 229 -9.34 14.29 -4.68
CA LEU A 229 -9.36 13.30 -5.75
C LEU A 229 -8.33 12.21 -5.42
N VAL A 230 -8.81 10.97 -5.28
CA VAL A 230 -7.96 9.79 -5.06
C VAL A 230 -7.83 9.03 -6.38
N CYS A 231 -6.63 8.82 -6.83
CA CYS A 231 -6.36 8.13 -8.09
C CYS A 231 -5.05 7.33 -8.02
N SER A 232 -4.88 6.39 -8.95
CA SER A 232 -3.62 5.67 -9.12
C SER A 232 -2.51 6.59 -9.63
N ALA A 233 -1.25 6.18 -9.46
CA ALA A 233 -0.08 6.91 -9.96
C ALA A 233 -0.16 7.16 -11.48
N THR A 234 -0.66 6.18 -12.25
CA THR A 234 -0.85 6.30 -13.70
C THR A 234 -1.89 7.38 -14.03
N ASN A 235 -3.03 7.38 -13.33
CA ASN A 235 -4.07 8.39 -13.56
C ASN A 235 -3.61 9.78 -13.12
N ARG A 236 -2.79 9.89 -12.09
CA ARG A 236 -2.17 11.16 -11.69
C ARG A 236 -1.29 11.73 -12.82
N ALA A 237 -0.47 10.90 -13.47
CA ALA A 237 0.32 11.32 -14.62
C ALA A 237 -0.60 11.79 -15.77
N ASN A 238 -1.64 11.01 -16.09
CA ASN A 238 -2.62 11.38 -17.12
C ASN A 238 -3.31 12.73 -16.83
N ILE A 239 -3.69 12.99 -15.57
CA ILE A 239 -4.27 14.28 -15.17
C ILE A 239 -3.27 15.42 -15.38
N SER A 240 -2.00 15.22 -15.03
CA SER A 240 -0.96 16.22 -15.27
C SER A 240 -0.79 16.52 -16.77
N ASP A 241 -0.81 15.50 -17.61
CA ASP A 241 -0.73 15.65 -19.05
C ASP A 241 -1.98 16.37 -19.63
N LEU A 242 -3.16 16.05 -19.14
CA LEU A 242 -4.40 16.73 -19.53
C LEU A 242 -4.40 18.22 -19.17
N THR A 243 -3.80 18.59 -18.04
CA THR A 243 -3.70 19.99 -17.60
C THR A 243 -2.60 20.75 -18.34
N GLN A 244 -1.55 20.07 -18.80
CA GLN A 244 -0.43 20.66 -19.54
C GLN A 244 -0.65 20.78 -21.04
N SER A 245 -1.58 20.03 -21.62
CA SER A 245 -1.87 20.10 -23.05
C SER A 245 -2.59 21.41 -23.39
N GLY A 246 -1.85 22.43 -23.47
CA GLY A 246 -1.82 23.71 -24.18
C GLY A 246 -3.11 24.51 -24.46
N THR A 247 -4.30 23.99 -24.21
CA THR A 247 -5.55 24.68 -24.54
C THR A 247 -6.26 25.26 -23.32
N ASN A 248 -5.80 24.93 -22.12
CA ASN A 248 -6.43 25.34 -20.86
C ASN A 248 -5.50 26.20 -19.96
N LEU A 249 -4.62 27.00 -20.54
CA LEU A 249 -4.00 28.10 -19.82
C LEU A 249 -5.09 29.14 -19.51
N VAL A 250 -5.72 28.98 -18.36
CA VAL A 250 -6.55 30.03 -17.77
C VAL A 250 -5.61 31.14 -17.35
N THR A 251 -5.68 32.26 -18.05
CA THR A 251 -5.10 33.54 -17.65
C THR A 251 -5.80 34.10 -16.42
#